data_f9af02ed53edeeab6273bf692ef94364
#
_entry.id   f9af02ed53edeeab6273bf692ef94364
#
_cell.length_a   1.000
_cell.length_b   1.000
_cell.length_c   1.000
_cell.angle_alpha   90.00
_cell.angle_beta   90.00
_cell.angle_gamma   90.00
#
_symmetry.space_group_name_H-M   'P 1'
#
loop_
_entity.id
_entity.type
_entity.pdbx_description
1 polymer ?
#
loop_
_entity_poly.entity_id
_entity_poly.type
_entity_poly.pdbx_seq_one_letter_code
_entity_poly.pdbx_strand_id
1 'polypeptide(L)'
;MIEINERLTLPEMERILYGNETVRVSEKLRSQVVASYDFLKEFSKDKVIYGINTGFGPMAQWRIEDAHLKELQYNIIRSHSTGAGDRIPDICVRAAMLSRLMTFLEGHSGVHVSLIDLLVEFILIGEGEVSYGGEIRPAAEVMSECGLKPLEMHIREGLAVTNGTAVMTGIGAVNYMLAKRLLGWETLCSGMINEIVSSYDAVMSAILNGLKH
;
A
#
# COMPACT_ATOMS: atom_id res chain seq x y z
N MET A 1 16.79 -3.15 -7.39
CA MET A 1 16.11 -3.82 -6.26
C MET A 1 16.27 -2.95 -5.02
N ILE A 2 15.18 -2.68 -4.33
CA ILE A 2 15.15 -1.89 -3.09
C ILE A 2 14.88 -2.84 -1.92
N GLU A 3 15.78 -2.85 -0.93
CA GLU A 3 15.57 -3.57 0.31
C GLU A 3 14.96 -2.63 1.35
N ILE A 4 13.77 -2.97 1.85
CA ILE A 4 13.07 -2.22 2.89
C ILE A 4 13.64 -2.64 4.24
N ASN A 5 14.43 -1.78 4.85
CA ASN A 5 15.03 -1.97 6.18
C ASN A 5 14.34 -1.12 7.25
N GLU A 6 13.66 -0.05 6.82
CA GLU A 6 12.95 0.92 7.62
C GLU A 6 11.75 1.47 6.81
N ARG A 7 11.36 2.72 7.05
CA ARG A 7 10.34 3.39 6.25
C ARG A 7 10.88 3.75 4.87
N LEU A 8 10.09 3.46 3.83
CA LEU A 8 10.39 3.93 2.49
C LEU A 8 10.31 5.46 2.40
N THR A 9 11.28 6.03 1.74
CA THR A 9 11.24 7.43 1.33
C THR A 9 10.42 7.61 0.05
N LEU A 10 9.93 8.84 -0.20
CA LEU A 10 9.22 9.14 -1.44
C LEU A 10 10.06 8.88 -2.71
N PRO A 11 11.39 9.19 -2.78
CA PRO A 11 12.21 8.80 -3.92
C PRO A 11 12.31 7.28 -4.14
N GLU A 12 12.39 6.48 -3.09
CA GLU A 12 12.38 5.01 -3.20
C GLU A 12 11.03 4.51 -3.71
N MET A 13 9.94 5.06 -3.18
CA MET A 13 8.59 4.77 -3.66
C MET A 13 8.45 5.13 -5.15
N GLU A 14 8.97 6.27 -5.59
CA GLU A 14 8.98 6.68 -7.00
C GLU A 14 9.76 5.68 -7.89
N ARG A 15 10.92 5.20 -7.44
CA ARG A 15 11.70 4.17 -8.15
C ARG A 15 10.95 2.85 -8.27
N ILE A 16 10.21 2.44 -7.23
CA ILE A 16 9.39 1.22 -7.26
C ILE A 16 8.23 1.39 -8.24
N LEU A 17 7.50 2.50 -8.15
CA LEU A 17 6.25 2.71 -8.90
C LEU A 17 6.48 3.02 -10.38
N TYR A 18 7.46 3.86 -10.68
CA TYR A 18 7.75 4.33 -12.05
C TYR A 18 8.99 3.67 -12.68
N GLY A 19 9.96 3.27 -11.85
CA GLY A 19 11.17 2.58 -12.29
C GLY A 19 11.06 1.06 -12.32
N ASN A 20 9.93 0.50 -11.86
CA ASN A 20 9.68 -0.94 -11.76
C ASN A 20 10.78 -1.69 -10.98
N GLU A 21 11.40 -1.03 -10.01
CA GLU A 21 12.36 -1.70 -9.15
C GLU A 21 11.68 -2.73 -8.25
N THR A 22 12.27 -3.88 -8.14
CA THR A 22 11.80 -4.95 -7.26
C THR A 22 12.02 -4.59 -5.80
N VAL A 23 11.17 -5.13 -4.95
CA VAL A 23 11.16 -4.88 -3.50
C VAL A 23 11.53 -6.15 -2.76
N ARG A 24 12.32 -6.01 -1.72
CA ARG A 24 12.60 -7.05 -0.74
C ARG A 24 12.43 -6.48 0.66
N VAL A 25 11.82 -7.26 1.54
CA VAL A 25 11.70 -6.89 2.96
C VAL A 25 12.85 -7.52 3.74
N SER A 26 13.51 -6.71 4.59
CA SER A 26 14.62 -7.18 5.43
C SER A 26 14.16 -8.21 6.46
N GLU A 27 15.07 -9.08 6.86
CA GLU A 27 14.80 -10.10 7.87
C GLU A 27 14.41 -9.50 9.22
N LYS A 28 14.97 -8.34 9.57
CA LYS A 28 14.61 -7.59 10.78
C LYS A 28 13.10 -7.26 10.79
N LEU A 29 12.57 -6.69 9.72
CA LEU A 29 11.16 -6.33 9.64
C LEU A 29 10.25 -7.56 9.55
N ARG A 30 10.68 -8.60 8.86
CA ARG A 30 9.97 -9.89 8.82
C ARG A 30 9.83 -10.49 10.22
N SER A 31 10.92 -10.55 10.97
CA SER A 31 10.92 -11.05 12.35
C SER A 31 10.01 -10.23 13.27
N GLN A 32 9.93 -8.92 13.05
CA GLN A 32 9.03 -8.04 13.80
C GLN A 32 7.55 -8.35 13.51
N VAL A 33 7.19 -8.60 12.26
CA VAL A 33 5.83 -9.03 11.87
C VAL A 33 5.49 -10.37 12.50
N VAL A 34 6.39 -11.36 12.43
CA VAL A 34 6.20 -12.68 13.05
C VAL A 34 5.98 -12.54 14.55
N ALA A 35 6.81 -11.79 15.25
CA ALA A 35 6.66 -11.58 16.70
C ALA A 35 5.31 -10.92 17.05
N SER A 36 4.84 -9.96 16.24
CA SER A 36 3.55 -9.31 16.43
C SER A 36 2.38 -10.30 16.24
N TYR A 37 2.46 -11.16 15.23
CA TYR A 37 1.45 -12.19 14.99
C TYR A 37 1.39 -13.22 16.12
N ASP A 38 2.54 -13.73 16.54
CA ASP A 38 2.64 -14.73 17.64
C ASP A 38 2.12 -14.15 18.95
N PHE A 39 2.49 -12.91 19.25
CA PHE A 39 1.94 -12.18 20.41
C PHE A 39 0.41 -12.09 20.33
N LEU A 40 -0.15 -11.69 19.19
CA LEU A 40 -1.59 -11.55 19.03
C LEU A 40 -2.32 -12.90 19.20
N LYS A 41 -1.76 -13.96 18.62
CA LYS A 41 -2.30 -15.32 18.69
C LYS A 41 -2.36 -15.81 20.13
N GLU A 42 -1.32 -15.57 20.92
CA GLU A 42 -1.30 -15.95 22.33
C GLU A 42 -2.22 -15.05 23.16
N PHE A 43 -2.15 -13.74 22.98
CA PHE A 43 -2.90 -12.76 23.74
C PHE A 43 -4.42 -12.89 23.55
N SER A 44 -4.88 -13.39 22.41
CA SER A 44 -6.31 -13.50 22.07
C SER A 44 -7.00 -14.73 22.64
N LYS A 45 -6.29 -15.73 23.16
CA LYS A 45 -6.86 -17.01 23.61
C LYS A 45 -7.99 -16.85 24.62
N ASP A 46 -7.78 -16.01 25.64
CA ASP A 46 -8.71 -15.84 26.77
C ASP A 46 -9.41 -14.48 26.79
N LYS A 47 -9.35 -13.73 25.69
CA LYS A 47 -9.88 -12.36 25.62
C LYS A 47 -10.85 -12.21 24.48
N VAL A 48 -11.80 -11.29 24.65
CA VAL A 48 -12.69 -10.83 23.59
C VAL A 48 -12.06 -9.60 22.95
N ILE A 49 -11.61 -9.72 21.70
CA ILE A 49 -10.89 -8.67 21.01
C ILE A 49 -11.56 -8.36 19.68
N TYR A 50 -11.89 -7.09 19.49
CA TYR A 50 -12.53 -6.60 18.27
C TYR A 50 -11.75 -6.95 17.00
N GLY A 51 -12.44 -7.52 16.04
CA GLY A 51 -11.87 -7.88 14.74
C GLY A 51 -11.01 -9.15 14.74
N ILE A 52 -10.91 -9.82 15.88
CA ILE A 52 -10.22 -11.11 16.03
C ILE A 52 -11.23 -12.22 16.29
N ASN A 53 -11.95 -12.12 17.40
CA ASN A 53 -12.92 -13.12 17.84
C ASN A 53 -14.29 -12.52 18.20
N THR A 54 -14.61 -11.36 17.62
CA THR A 54 -15.94 -10.74 17.67
C THR A 54 -16.47 -10.49 16.28
N GLY A 55 -17.78 -10.23 16.16
CA GLY A 55 -18.34 -9.64 14.97
C GLY A 55 -17.82 -8.21 14.74
N PHE A 56 -18.26 -7.57 13.67
CA PHE A 56 -17.84 -6.22 13.28
C PHE A 56 -18.99 -5.20 13.46
N GLY A 57 -18.63 -3.92 13.62
CA GLY A 57 -19.60 -2.84 13.77
C GLY A 57 -20.59 -3.10 14.92
N PRO A 58 -21.90 -3.10 14.67
CA PRO A 58 -22.92 -3.36 15.70
C PRO A 58 -22.81 -4.73 16.38
N MET A 59 -22.14 -5.69 15.72
CA MET A 59 -21.94 -7.06 16.23
C MET A 59 -20.64 -7.20 17.04
N ALA A 60 -19.95 -6.13 17.33
CA ALA A 60 -18.66 -6.11 18.04
C ALA A 60 -18.72 -6.70 19.46
N GLN A 61 -19.89 -6.71 20.08
CA GLN A 61 -20.13 -7.29 21.42
C GLN A 61 -20.33 -8.80 21.42
N TRP A 62 -20.52 -9.40 20.24
CA TRP A 62 -20.78 -10.83 20.12
C TRP A 62 -19.48 -11.58 19.85
N ARG A 63 -19.14 -12.49 20.75
CA ARG A 63 -18.02 -13.41 20.56
C ARG A 63 -18.38 -14.43 19.48
N ILE A 64 -17.46 -14.66 18.57
CA ILE A 64 -17.55 -15.68 17.53
C ILE A 64 -16.84 -16.93 18.02
N GLU A 65 -17.45 -18.08 17.81
CA GLU A 65 -16.85 -19.37 18.13
C GLU A 65 -15.57 -19.61 17.33
N ASP A 66 -14.58 -20.24 17.93
CA ASP A 66 -13.26 -20.45 17.35
C ASP A 66 -13.31 -21.20 15.99
N ALA A 67 -14.28 -22.09 15.81
CA ALA A 67 -14.52 -22.79 14.55
C ALA A 67 -14.89 -21.86 13.37
N HIS A 68 -15.43 -20.67 13.65
CA HIS A 68 -15.90 -19.71 12.64
C HIS A 68 -14.99 -18.50 12.45
N LEU A 69 -13.89 -18.38 13.22
CA LEU A 69 -13.00 -17.22 13.15
C LEU A 69 -12.39 -17.02 11.76
N LYS A 70 -12.03 -18.10 11.09
CA LYS A 70 -11.48 -18.06 9.73
C LYS A 70 -12.55 -17.60 8.73
N GLU A 71 -13.74 -18.13 8.81
CA GLU A 71 -14.88 -17.76 7.95
C GLU A 71 -15.22 -16.27 8.13
N LEU A 72 -15.15 -15.75 9.35
CA LEU A 72 -15.34 -14.34 9.66
C LEU A 72 -14.40 -13.44 8.84
N GLN A 73 -13.12 -13.82 8.71
CA GLN A 73 -12.14 -13.04 7.94
C GLN A 73 -12.46 -13.03 6.44
N TYR A 74 -12.88 -14.16 5.87
CA TYR A 74 -13.37 -14.21 4.48
C TYR A 74 -14.64 -13.41 4.28
N ASN A 75 -15.56 -13.45 5.23
CA ASN A 75 -16.85 -12.77 5.11
C ASN A 75 -16.70 -11.24 5.15
N ILE A 76 -15.76 -10.69 5.91
CA ILE A 76 -15.52 -9.25 5.87
C ILE A 76 -14.99 -8.82 4.50
N ILE A 77 -14.07 -9.58 3.91
CA ILE A 77 -13.55 -9.29 2.57
C ILE A 77 -14.70 -9.37 1.55
N ARG A 78 -15.48 -10.46 1.54
CA ARG A 78 -16.60 -10.64 0.61
C ARG A 78 -17.64 -9.52 0.71
N SER A 79 -17.97 -9.09 1.94
CA SER A 79 -18.94 -8.01 2.16
C SER A 79 -18.42 -6.62 1.73
N HIS A 80 -17.11 -6.43 1.60
CA HIS A 80 -16.48 -5.18 1.17
C HIS A 80 -15.95 -5.23 -0.27
N SER A 81 -16.05 -6.37 -0.95
CA SER A 81 -15.59 -6.56 -2.33
C SER A 81 -16.57 -6.02 -3.37
N THR A 82 -17.21 -4.90 -3.11
CA THR A 82 -18.09 -4.20 -4.04
C THR A 82 -17.44 -2.91 -4.48
N GLY A 83 -17.35 -2.71 -5.79
CA GLY A 83 -16.88 -1.49 -6.41
C GLY A 83 -18.00 -0.83 -7.22
N ALA A 84 -17.96 0.50 -7.33
CA ALA A 84 -18.83 1.28 -8.20
C ALA A 84 -18.03 2.42 -8.82
N GLY A 85 -18.33 2.77 -10.07
CA GLY A 85 -17.63 3.81 -10.82
C GLY A 85 -16.43 3.27 -11.61
N ASP A 86 -15.59 4.20 -12.05
CA ASP A 86 -14.42 3.88 -12.86
C ASP A 86 -13.30 3.27 -12.02
N ARG A 87 -12.43 2.51 -12.70
CA ARG A 87 -11.22 1.95 -12.06
C ARG A 87 -10.24 3.07 -11.72
N ILE A 88 -9.63 2.98 -10.55
CA ILE A 88 -8.49 3.85 -10.22
C ILE A 88 -7.26 3.40 -11.03
N PRO A 89 -6.35 4.32 -11.40
CA PRO A 89 -5.14 3.97 -12.15
C PRO A 89 -4.29 2.91 -11.42
N ASP A 90 -3.74 1.96 -12.17
CA ASP A 90 -2.93 0.85 -11.63
C ASP A 90 -1.79 1.32 -10.75
N ILE A 91 -1.17 2.45 -11.11
CA ILE A 91 -0.10 3.04 -10.30
C ILE A 91 -0.60 3.46 -8.90
N CYS A 92 -1.86 3.91 -8.79
CA CYS A 92 -2.48 4.25 -7.51
C CYS A 92 -2.78 2.99 -6.69
N VAL A 93 -3.18 1.89 -7.34
CA VAL A 93 -3.36 0.58 -6.69
C VAL A 93 -2.03 0.10 -6.13
N ARG A 94 -0.97 0.06 -6.94
CA ARG A 94 0.38 -0.33 -6.52
C ARG A 94 0.89 0.55 -5.35
N ALA A 95 0.65 1.86 -5.42
CA ALA A 95 1.01 2.78 -4.35
C ALA A 95 0.22 2.52 -3.05
N ALA A 96 -1.08 2.18 -3.16
CA ALA A 96 -1.90 1.80 -2.02
C ALA A 96 -1.41 0.50 -1.37
N MET A 97 -1.06 -0.50 -2.18
CA MET A 97 -0.49 -1.77 -1.70
C MET A 97 0.86 -1.54 -0.99
N LEU A 98 1.72 -0.72 -1.56
CA LEU A 98 3.00 -0.34 -0.96
C LEU A 98 2.80 0.38 0.38
N SER A 99 1.84 1.31 0.46
CA SER A 99 1.47 1.97 1.71
C SER A 99 0.92 0.98 2.74
N ARG A 100 0.14 0.00 2.31
CA ARG A 100 -0.38 -1.07 3.18
C ARG A 100 0.75 -1.97 3.69
N LEU A 101 1.66 -2.36 2.81
CA LEU A 101 2.85 -3.11 3.18
C LEU A 101 3.63 -2.39 4.28
N MET A 102 3.91 -1.09 4.11
CA MET A 102 4.60 -0.28 5.12
C MET A 102 3.89 -0.28 6.46
N THR A 103 2.55 -0.17 6.47
CA THR A 103 1.75 -0.25 7.70
C THR A 103 1.92 -1.60 8.42
N PHE A 104 1.99 -2.69 7.68
CA PHE A 104 2.16 -4.03 8.26
C PHE A 104 3.57 -4.25 8.79
N LEU A 105 4.57 -3.71 8.11
CA LEU A 105 5.98 -3.80 8.51
C LEU A 105 6.30 -3.05 9.81
N GLU A 106 5.45 -2.11 10.23
CA GLU A 106 5.54 -1.50 11.58
C GLU A 106 5.34 -2.53 12.72
N GLY A 107 4.86 -3.75 12.43
CA GLY A 107 4.75 -4.84 13.40
C GLY A 107 3.64 -4.66 14.44
N HIS A 108 2.64 -3.83 14.19
CA HIS A 108 1.53 -3.58 15.12
C HIS A 108 0.18 -4.15 14.65
N SER A 109 0.15 -4.74 13.46
CA SER A 109 -1.10 -5.20 12.85
C SER A 109 -1.47 -6.65 13.20
N GLY A 110 -0.52 -7.45 13.69
CA GLY A 110 -0.75 -8.85 14.05
C GLY A 110 -1.14 -9.74 12.85
N VAL A 111 -0.67 -9.42 11.65
CA VAL A 111 -0.89 -10.21 10.43
C VAL A 111 0.18 -11.28 10.28
N HIS A 112 -0.15 -12.37 9.61
CA HIS A 112 0.81 -13.43 9.33
C HIS A 112 1.81 -13.01 8.23
N VAL A 113 3.05 -13.51 8.31
CA VAL A 113 4.12 -13.12 7.37
C VAL A 113 3.81 -13.48 5.92
N SER A 114 3.01 -14.51 5.66
CA SER A 114 2.58 -14.87 4.30
C SER A 114 1.81 -13.76 3.58
N LEU A 115 1.10 -12.90 4.32
CA LEU A 115 0.44 -11.72 3.75
C LEU A 115 1.48 -10.70 3.26
N ILE A 116 2.60 -10.55 3.97
CA ILE A 116 3.71 -9.70 3.55
C ILE A 116 4.31 -10.22 2.24
N ASP A 117 4.57 -11.52 2.15
CA ASP A 117 5.13 -12.15 0.96
C ASP A 117 4.23 -11.95 -0.24
N LEU A 118 2.93 -12.19 -0.07
CA LEU A 118 1.94 -12.00 -1.13
C LEU A 118 1.84 -10.54 -1.58
N LEU A 119 1.85 -9.57 -0.64
CA LEU A 119 1.83 -8.15 -1.00
C LEU A 119 3.07 -7.73 -1.79
N VAL A 120 4.26 -8.25 -1.44
CA VAL A 120 5.48 -7.99 -2.20
C VAL A 120 5.35 -8.52 -3.62
N GLU A 121 4.84 -9.74 -3.80
CA GLU A 121 4.58 -10.31 -5.13
C GLU A 121 3.55 -9.49 -5.92
N PHE A 122 2.43 -9.11 -5.31
CA PHE A 122 1.39 -8.34 -5.97
C PHE A 122 1.80 -6.91 -6.34
N ILE A 123 2.66 -6.25 -5.57
CA ILE A 123 3.21 -4.94 -5.93
C ILE A 123 3.94 -5.04 -7.28
N LEU A 124 4.51 -6.19 -7.59
CA LEU A 124 5.21 -6.46 -8.84
C LEU A 124 4.24 -6.84 -9.98
N ILE A 125 3.15 -7.57 -9.68
CA ILE A 125 2.27 -8.20 -10.68
C ILE A 125 0.99 -7.38 -10.94
N GLY A 126 0.45 -6.63 -9.92
CA GLY A 126 -0.85 -5.93 -10.01
C GLY A 126 -2.03 -6.85 -9.64
N GLU A 127 -3.24 -6.33 -9.45
CA GLU A 127 -4.29 -7.03 -8.72
C GLU A 127 -5.66 -7.22 -9.36
N GLY A 128 -6.39 -8.20 -8.85
CA GLY A 128 -7.83 -8.47 -8.97
C GLY A 128 -8.17 -9.14 -10.29
N GLU A 129 -8.33 -8.35 -11.31
CA GLU A 129 -7.99 -8.71 -12.68
C GLU A 129 -6.56 -8.21 -12.87
N VAL A 130 -5.64 -9.10 -13.07
CA VAL A 130 -4.22 -8.74 -13.27
C VAL A 130 -3.95 -8.43 -14.73
N SER A 131 -3.19 -7.36 -14.96
CA SER A 131 -2.58 -7.16 -16.27
C SER A 131 -1.35 -8.06 -16.38
N TYR A 132 -1.49 -9.17 -17.10
CA TYR A 132 -0.43 -10.14 -17.31
C TYR A 132 -0.25 -10.39 -18.82
N GLY A 133 0.96 -10.19 -19.32
CA GLY A 133 1.24 -10.31 -20.75
C GLY A 133 0.53 -9.25 -21.62
N GLY A 134 0.05 -8.14 -21.05
CA GLY A 134 -0.69 -7.09 -21.74
C GLY A 134 -2.21 -7.34 -21.81
N GLU A 135 -2.69 -8.43 -21.25
CA GLU A 135 -4.13 -8.76 -21.16
C GLU A 135 -4.62 -8.67 -19.71
N ILE A 136 -5.89 -8.28 -19.55
CA ILE A 136 -6.55 -8.26 -18.24
C ILE A 136 -7.17 -9.64 -18.01
N ARG A 137 -6.68 -10.35 -17.01
CA ARG A 137 -7.09 -11.72 -16.69
C ARG A 137 -7.45 -11.87 -15.22
N PRO A 138 -8.33 -12.84 -14.88
CA PRO A 138 -8.62 -13.15 -13.48
C PRO A 138 -7.35 -13.49 -12.70
N ALA A 139 -7.14 -12.85 -11.53
CA ALA A 139 -5.96 -13.06 -10.69
C ALA A 139 -5.73 -14.52 -10.33
N ALA A 140 -6.80 -15.28 -10.06
CA ALA A 140 -6.72 -16.69 -9.71
C ALA A 140 -6.07 -17.56 -10.81
N GLU A 141 -6.35 -17.25 -12.08
CA GLU A 141 -5.77 -17.95 -13.23
C GLU A 141 -4.27 -17.65 -13.34
N VAL A 142 -3.93 -16.35 -13.30
CA VAL A 142 -2.54 -15.89 -13.38
C VAL A 142 -1.71 -16.37 -12.20
N MET A 143 -2.27 -16.33 -10.99
CA MET A 143 -1.60 -16.89 -9.81
C MET A 143 -1.28 -18.36 -9.98
N SER A 144 -2.23 -19.15 -10.52
CA SER A 144 -2.02 -20.57 -10.80
C SER A 144 -0.90 -20.78 -11.84
N GLU A 145 -0.87 -19.99 -12.90
CA GLU A 145 0.18 -20.05 -13.93
C GLU A 145 1.56 -19.66 -13.37
N CYS A 146 1.61 -18.68 -12.48
CA CYS A 146 2.83 -18.24 -11.79
C CYS A 146 3.27 -19.18 -10.65
N GLY A 147 2.51 -20.22 -10.36
CA GLY A 147 2.78 -21.13 -9.24
C GLY A 147 2.50 -20.52 -7.86
N LEU A 148 1.76 -19.40 -7.80
CA LEU A 148 1.36 -18.74 -6.57
C LEU A 148 0.08 -19.39 -6.02
N LYS A 149 0.00 -19.53 -4.72
CA LYS A 149 -1.19 -20.04 -4.04
C LYS A 149 -2.01 -18.88 -3.46
N PRO A 150 -3.37 -18.96 -3.52
CA PRO A 150 -4.21 -18.03 -2.80
C PRO A 150 -3.85 -17.99 -1.32
N LEU A 151 -3.89 -16.78 -0.73
CA LEU A 151 -3.63 -16.60 0.68
C LEU A 151 -4.67 -17.34 1.52
N GLU A 152 -4.19 -18.15 2.45
CA GLU A 152 -5.02 -18.67 3.51
C GLU A 152 -5.16 -17.62 4.60
N MET A 153 -6.39 -17.13 4.83
CA MET A 153 -6.66 -16.07 5.79
C MET A 153 -6.44 -16.53 7.23
N HIS A 154 -5.66 -15.79 7.96
CA HIS A 154 -5.44 -15.93 9.40
C HIS A 154 -6.30 -14.96 10.21
N ILE A 155 -6.22 -15.05 11.53
CA ILE A 155 -6.94 -14.15 12.44
C ILE A 155 -6.58 -12.70 12.14
N ARG A 156 -7.57 -11.79 12.20
CA ARG A 156 -7.47 -10.35 11.97
C ARG A 156 -7.15 -9.91 10.53
N GLU A 157 -6.69 -10.77 9.65
CA GLU A 157 -6.22 -10.36 8.32
C GLU A 157 -7.31 -9.72 7.45
N GLY A 158 -8.52 -10.27 7.46
CA GLY A 158 -9.64 -9.68 6.75
C GLY A 158 -9.88 -8.21 7.12
N LEU A 159 -9.90 -7.91 8.42
CA LEU A 159 -10.04 -6.54 8.91
C LEU A 159 -8.80 -5.68 8.58
N ALA A 160 -7.60 -6.24 8.74
CA ALA A 160 -6.35 -5.52 8.50
C ALA A 160 -6.18 -5.14 7.01
N VAL A 161 -6.65 -5.96 6.08
CA VAL A 161 -6.61 -5.66 4.65
C VAL A 161 -7.69 -4.66 4.24
N THR A 162 -8.92 -4.79 4.75
CA THR A 162 -10.05 -3.95 4.34
C THR A 162 -10.00 -2.55 4.96
N ASN A 163 -9.62 -2.43 6.24
CA ASN A 163 -9.67 -1.17 6.97
C ASN A 163 -8.35 -0.40 6.92
N GLY A 164 -8.46 0.92 6.79
CA GLY A 164 -7.35 1.87 6.92
C GLY A 164 -7.25 2.87 5.78
N THR A 165 -6.26 3.74 5.85
CA THR A 165 -6.05 4.87 4.94
C THR A 165 -5.03 4.60 3.83
N ALA A 166 -4.60 3.36 3.63
CA ALA A 166 -3.53 3.01 2.68
C ALA A 166 -3.85 3.42 1.23
N VAL A 167 -5.11 3.28 0.80
CA VAL A 167 -5.56 3.71 -0.53
C VAL A 167 -5.43 5.22 -0.67
N MET A 168 -5.94 5.98 0.29
CA MET A 168 -5.83 7.44 0.29
C MET A 168 -4.36 7.90 0.34
N THR A 169 -3.54 7.27 1.15
CA THR A 169 -2.10 7.57 1.26
C THR A 169 -1.37 7.27 -0.04
N GLY A 170 -1.66 6.14 -0.68
CA GLY A 170 -1.07 5.76 -1.96
C GLY A 170 -1.42 6.73 -3.08
N ILE A 171 -2.70 7.08 -3.23
CA ILE A 171 -3.17 8.08 -4.20
C ILE A 171 -2.53 9.44 -3.91
N GLY A 172 -2.47 9.85 -2.65
CA GLY A 172 -1.83 11.10 -2.23
C GLY A 172 -0.35 11.15 -2.59
N ALA A 173 0.39 10.06 -2.40
CA ALA A 173 1.80 9.97 -2.79
C ALA A 173 2.00 10.08 -4.31
N VAL A 174 1.16 9.42 -5.11
CA VAL A 174 1.20 9.53 -6.58
C VAL A 174 0.91 10.97 -7.01
N ASN A 175 -0.13 11.60 -6.46
CA ASN A 175 -0.48 12.98 -6.78
C ASN A 175 0.65 13.95 -6.39
N TYR A 176 1.31 13.74 -5.25
CA TYR A 176 2.47 14.54 -4.86
C TYR A 176 3.63 14.40 -5.85
N MET A 177 3.95 13.19 -6.29
CA MET A 177 4.99 12.95 -7.29
C MET A 177 4.68 13.65 -8.62
N LEU A 178 3.43 13.58 -9.07
CA LEU A 178 2.96 14.25 -10.29
C LEU A 178 3.02 15.78 -10.15
N ALA A 179 2.58 16.34 -9.03
CA ALA A 179 2.66 17.77 -8.74
C ALA A 179 4.10 18.27 -8.73
N LYS A 180 5.02 17.51 -8.13
CA LYS A 180 6.45 17.82 -8.13
C LYS A 180 7.04 17.84 -9.55
N ARG A 181 6.66 16.89 -10.40
CA ARG A 181 7.08 16.87 -11.82
C ARG A 181 6.51 18.07 -12.58
N LEU A 182 5.23 18.38 -12.37
CA LEU A 182 4.58 19.54 -12.98
C LEU A 182 5.27 20.84 -12.61
N LEU A 183 5.59 21.03 -11.33
CA LEU A 183 6.34 22.20 -10.85
C LEU A 183 7.71 22.31 -11.51
N GLY A 184 8.40 21.18 -11.73
CA GLY A 184 9.68 21.16 -12.47
C GLY A 184 9.51 21.63 -13.92
N TRP A 185 8.47 21.18 -14.62
CA TRP A 185 8.16 21.64 -15.98
C TRP A 185 7.76 23.11 -16.01
N GLU A 186 6.94 23.57 -15.07
CA GLU A 186 6.57 24.98 -14.93
C GLU A 186 7.81 25.87 -14.75
N THR A 187 8.72 25.47 -13.88
CA THR A 187 10.00 26.19 -13.65
C THR A 187 10.83 26.26 -14.92
N LEU A 188 10.97 25.14 -15.64
CA LEU A 188 11.70 25.09 -16.91
C LEU A 188 11.05 25.99 -17.98
N CYS A 189 9.74 25.90 -18.17
CA CYS A 189 9.01 26.72 -19.14
C CYS A 189 9.12 28.21 -18.80
N SER A 190 9.01 28.57 -17.53
CA SER A 190 9.18 29.95 -17.07
C SER A 190 10.60 30.46 -17.35
N GLY A 191 11.63 29.64 -17.11
CA GLY A 191 13.00 29.96 -17.47
C GLY A 191 13.17 30.20 -18.97
N MET A 192 12.62 29.33 -19.81
CA MET A 192 12.66 29.47 -21.28
C MET A 192 11.96 30.75 -21.75
N ILE A 193 10.80 31.09 -21.17
CA ILE A 193 10.08 32.34 -21.50
C ILE A 193 10.93 33.56 -21.13
N ASN A 194 11.52 33.57 -19.94
CA ASN A 194 12.38 34.67 -19.50
C ASN A 194 13.59 34.86 -20.42
N GLU A 195 14.17 33.76 -20.93
CA GLU A 195 15.25 33.83 -21.91
C GLU A 195 14.79 34.43 -23.23
N ILE A 196 13.63 33.99 -23.75
CA ILE A 196 13.08 34.47 -25.04
C ILE A 196 12.76 35.96 -24.98
N VAL A 197 12.21 36.46 -23.87
CA VAL A 197 11.87 37.89 -23.70
C VAL A 197 13.05 38.70 -23.19
N SER A 198 14.22 38.12 -23.07
CA SER A 198 15.45 38.77 -22.57
C SER A 198 15.23 39.48 -21.22
N SER A 199 14.58 38.79 -20.29
CA SER A 199 14.32 39.30 -18.92
C SER A 199 15.63 39.54 -18.20
N TYR A 200 15.68 40.61 -17.37
CA TYR A 200 16.80 40.84 -16.49
C TYR A 200 16.91 39.78 -15.42
N ASP A 201 18.11 39.21 -15.22
CA ASP A 201 18.39 38.21 -14.19
C ASP A 201 18.19 38.74 -12.77
N ALA A 202 18.24 40.06 -12.58
CA ALA A 202 17.99 40.70 -11.29
C ALA A 202 16.60 40.33 -10.70
N VAL A 203 15.58 40.05 -11.52
CA VAL A 203 14.26 39.64 -11.02
C VAL A 203 14.27 38.27 -10.34
N MET A 204 15.29 37.45 -10.62
CA MET A 204 15.53 36.13 -10.01
C MET A 204 16.49 36.22 -8.80
N SER A 205 16.95 37.42 -8.44
CA SER A 205 17.87 37.61 -7.33
C SER A 205 17.28 37.10 -6.01
N ALA A 206 18.05 36.27 -5.31
CA ALA A 206 17.71 35.80 -3.97
C ALA A 206 17.51 36.96 -2.97
N ILE A 207 18.26 38.08 -3.15
CA ILE A 207 18.14 39.27 -2.31
C ILE A 207 16.76 39.92 -2.50
N LEU A 208 16.33 40.15 -3.76
CA LEU A 208 15.04 40.76 -4.05
C LEU A 208 13.86 39.86 -3.63
N ASN A 209 14.01 38.56 -3.82
CA ASN A 209 12.97 37.60 -3.43
C ASN A 209 12.91 37.38 -1.92
N GLY A 210 14.02 37.52 -1.22
CA GLY A 210 14.08 37.47 0.25
C GLY A 210 13.42 38.66 0.95
N LEU A 211 13.18 39.75 0.23
CA LEU A 211 12.48 40.95 0.77
C LEU A 211 10.94 40.80 0.76
N LYS A 212 10.40 39.75 0.18
CA LYS A 212 8.95 39.53 0.05
C LYS A 212 8.29 38.85 1.25
N HIS A 213 9.07 38.54 2.30
CA HIS A 213 8.58 37.84 3.51
C HIS A 213 8.90 38.60 4.77
#